data_b255eb4957599d1349b189c38c080ef8
#
_entry.id   b255eb4957599d1349b189c38c080ef8
#
_cell.length_a   1.000
_cell.length_b   1.000
_cell.length_c   1.000
_cell.angle_alpha   90.00
_cell.angle_beta   90.00
_cell.angle_gamma   90.00
#
_symmetry.space_group_name_H-M   'P 1'
#
loop_
_entity.id
_entity.type
_entity.pdbx_description
1 polymer ?
#
loop_
_entity_poly.entity_id
_entity_poly.type
_entity_poly.pdbx_seq_one_letter_code
_entity_poly.pdbx_strand_id
1 'polypeptide(L)'
;MMSWQTLQQLKGKSVQGYTQEFRKRALMLGISLDSPETLLKYIGGLHSYMRHTIFMFNPTSIDEVSVQATHLEYEERMEIQKLGDHPNPL
;
A
#
# COMPACT_ATOMS: atom_id res chain seq x y z
N MET A 1 -18.88 -7.03 -11.09
CA MET A 1 -18.69 -5.82 -10.31
C MET A 1 -17.75 -6.10 -9.14
N MET A 2 -16.75 -5.26 -9.00
CA MET A 2 -15.76 -5.47 -7.95
C MET A 2 -16.30 -4.93 -6.63
N SER A 3 -16.33 -5.78 -5.60
CA SER A 3 -16.81 -5.35 -4.29
C SER A 3 -15.72 -4.59 -3.56
N TRP A 4 -16.15 -3.83 -2.54
CA TRP A 4 -15.23 -3.11 -1.66
C TRP A 4 -14.17 -4.04 -1.06
N GLN A 5 -14.57 -5.26 -0.75
CA GLN A 5 -13.70 -6.19 -0.05
C GLN A 5 -12.65 -6.85 -0.94
N THR A 6 -12.80 -6.73 -2.25
CA THR A 6 -11.83 -7.32 -3.17
C THR A 6 -10.80 -6.33 -3.68
N LEU A 7 -10.87 -5.07 -3.23
CA LEU A 7 -9.92 -4.06 -3.65
C LEU A 7 -8.56 -4.34 -3.03
N GLN A 8 -7.55 -4.52 -3.86
CA GLN A 8 -6.19 -4.81 -3.44
C GLN A 8 -5.22 -4.09 -4.33
N GLN A 9 -4.01 -3.89 -3.82
CA GLN A 9 -2.90 -3.38 -4.61
C GLN A 9 -2.43 -4.51 -5.52
N LEU A 10 -2.72 -4.38 -6.79
CA LEU A 10 -2.35 -5.39 -7.75
C LEU A 10 -0.85 -5.35 -8.04
N LYS A 11 -0.32 -6.48 -8.52
CA LYS A 11 1.07 -6.56 -8.90
C LYS A 11 1.38 -5.50 -9.96
N GLY A 12 2.43 -4.74 -9.73
CA GLY A 12 2.81 -3.66 -10.63
C GLY A 12 2.11 -2.34 -10.38
N LYS A 13 1.09 -2.33 -9.53
CA LYS A 13 0.38 -1.11 -9.20
C LYS A 13 1.08 -0.40 -8.04
N SER A 14 1.26 0.91 -8.19
CA SER A 14 1.93 1.69 -7.15
C SER A 14 1.04 1.88 -5.93
N VAL A 15 1.67 2.19 -4.79
CA VAL A 15 0.94 2.54 -3.57
C VAL A 15 0.04 3.74 -3.84
N GLN A 16 0.54 4.74 -4.56
CA GLN A 16 -0.24 5.93 -4.85
C GLN A 16 -1.50 5.59 -5.64
N GLY A 17 -1.36 4.75 -6.66
CA GLY A 17 -2.50 4.33 -7.47
C GLY A 17 -3.53 3.56 -6.65
N TYR A 18 -3.06 2.64 -5.81
CA TYR A 18 -3.94 1.89 -4.92
C TYR A 18 -4.65 2.82 -3.94
N THR A 19 -3.92 3.78 -3.37
CA THR A 19 -4.48 4.70 -2.39
C THR A 19 -5.57 5.57 -3.01
N GLN A 20 -5.35 6.07 -4.20
CA GLN A 20 -6.36 6.87 -4.89
C GLN A 20 -7.61 6.06 -5.17
N GLU A 21 -7.45 4.83 -5.63
CA GLU A 21 -8.57 3.97 -5.90
C GLU A 21 -9.33 3.62 -4.63
N PHE A 22 -8.61 3.37 -3.55
CA PHE A 22 -9.22 3.07 -2.26
C PHE A 22 -10.06 4.25 -1.78
N ARG A 23 -9.50 5.46 -1.82
CA ARG A 23 -10.22 6.65 -1.38
C ARG A 23 -11.45 6.91 -2.22
N LYS A 24 -11.32 6.72 -3.52
CA LYS A 24 -12.44 6.89 -4.44
C LYS A 24 -13.58 5.93 -4.10
N ARG A 25 -13.24 4.67 -3.87
CA ARG A 25 -14.24 3.68 -3.53
C ARG A 25 -14.91 3.97 -2.20
N ALA A 26 -14.14 4.35 -1.20
CA ALA A 26 -14.68 4.70 0.10
C ALA A 26 -15.66 5.86 -0.02
N LEU A 27 -15.28 6.88 -0.81
CA LEU A 27 -16.15 8.03 -1.03
C LEU A 27 -17.45 7.61 -1.71
N MET A 28 -17.36 6.78 -2.73
CA MET A 28 -18.54 6.33 -3.47
C MET A 28 -19.48 5.51 -2.61
N LEU A 29 -18.93 4.76 -1.64
CA LEU A 29 -19.73 3.91 -0.77
C LEU A 29 -20.15 4.61 0.53
N GLY A 30 -19.72 5.86 0.73
CA GLY A 30 -20.04 6.59 1.94
C GLY A 30 -19.32 6.05 3.17
N ILE A 31 -18.17 5.42 2.99
CA ILE A 31 -17.42 4.85 4.09
C ILE A 31 -16.43 5.88 4.64
N SER A 32 -16.39 5.98 5.98
CA SER A 32 -15.49 6.92 6.63
C SER A 32 -14.04 6.46 6.50
N LEU A 33 -13.17 7.36 6.06
CA LEU A 33 -11.74 7.08 5.98
C LEU A 33 -11.05 7.15 7.34
N ASP A 34 -11.75 7.68 8.34
CA ASP A 34 -11.17 7.82 9.69
C ASP A 34 -11.46 6.62 10.59
N SER A 35 -12.24 5.68 10.10
CA SER A 35 -12.60 4.49 10.88
C SER A 35 -11.42 3.54 10.99
N PRO A 36 -11.18 2.96 12.19
CA PRO A 36 -10.14 1.94 12.34
C PRO A 36 -10.35 0.73 11.43
N GLU A 37 -11.59 0.37 11.19
CA GLU A 37 -11.90 -0.75 10.29
C GLU A 37 -11.47 -0.44 8.87
N THR A 38 -11.70 0.78 8.42
CA THR A 38 -11.30 1.20 7.09
C THR A 38 -9.78 1.20 6.97
N LEU A 39 -9.09 1.65 8.01
CA LEU A 39 -7.63 1.63 8.02
C LEU A 39 -7.10 0.21 7.89
N LEU A 40 -7.64 -0.71 8.66
CA LEU A 40 -7.22 -2.11 8.59
C LEU A 40 -7.47 -2.70 7.21
N LYS A 41 -8.59 -2.35 6.61
CA LYS A 41 -8.92 -2.82 5.27
C LYS A 41 -7.94 -2.27 4.24
N TYR A 42 -7.57 -1.00 4.38
CA TYR A 42 -6.60 -0.38 3.49
C TYR A 42 -5.24 -1.08 3.60
N ILE A 43 -4.77 -1.29 4.82
CA ILE A 43 -3.49 -1.96 5.03
C ILE A 43 -3.54 -3.39 4.51
N GLY A 44 -4.65 -4.08 4.73
CA GLY A 44 -4.82 -5.46 4.29
C GLY A 44 -4.76 -5.63 2.78
N GLY A 45 -5.03 -4.57 2.02
CA GLY A 45 -4.95 -4.61 0.56
C GLY A 45 -3.58 -4.29 -0.01
N LEU A 46 -2.66 -3.82 0.81
CA LEU A 46 -1.30 -3.53 0.36
C LEU A 46 -0.51 -4.81 0.12
N HIS A 47 0.60 -4.69 -0.61
CA HIS A 47 1.47 -5.83 -0.84
C HIS A 47 1.98 -6.40 0.49
N SER A 48 2.12 -7.70 0.54
CA SER A 48 2.43 -8.39 1.79
C SER A 48 3.73 -7.92 2.44
N TYR A 49 4.74 -7.58 1.63
CA TYR A 49 6.00 -7.15 2.18
C TYR A 49 5.89 -5.82 2.94
N MET A 50 4.86 -5.04 2.65
CA MET A 50 4.64 -3.75 3.32
C MET A 50 3.84 -3.91 4.60
N ARG A 51 2.87 -4.83 4.60
CA ARG A 51 1.91 -4.94 5.69
C ARG A 51 2.57 -5.19 7.03
N HIS A 52 3.52 -6.10 7.06
CA HIS A 52 4.20 -6.45 8.31
C HIS A 52 4.91 -5.24 8.91
N THR A 53 5.66 -4.54 8.09
CA THR A 53 6.40 -3.37 8.54
C THR A 53 5.46 -2.27 9.00
N ILE A 54 4.39 -2.04 8.25
CA ILE A 54 3.43 -0.99 8.58
C ILE A 54 2.75 -1.28 9.92
N PHE A 55 2.35 -2.52 10.15
CA PHE A 55 1.72 -2.88 11.42
C PHE A 55 2.65 -2.66 12.61
N MET A 56 3.95 -2.81 12.41
CA MET A 56 4.91 -2.59 13.48
C MET A 56 4.99 -1.13 13.91
N PHE A 57 4.65 -0.21 13.02
CA PHE A 57 4.67 1.22 13.33
C PHE A 57 3.38 1.71 13.97
N ASN A 58 2.39 0.85 14.10
CA ASN A 58 1.15 1.20 14.78
C ASN A 58 0.49 2.44 14.17
N PRO A 59 0.19 2.44 12.86
CA PRO A 59 -0.33 3.63 12.20
C PRO A 59 -1.73 3.98 12.67
N THR A 60 -2.08 5.26 12.58
CA THR A 60 -3.36 5.75 13.05
C THR A 60 -4.24 6.31 11.94
N SER A 61 -3.70 6.50 10.73
CA SER A 61 -4.48 7.06 9.63
C SER A 61 -4.00 6.53 8.29
N ILE A 62 -4.88 6.63 7.30
CA ILE A 62 -4.54 6.22 5.93
C ILE A 62 -3.42 7.09 5.37
N ASP A 63 -3.44 8.39 5.70
CA ASP A 63 -2.38 9.28 5.23
C ASP A 63 -1.02 8.84 5.74
N GLU A 64 -0.95 8.48 7.01
CA GLU A 64 0.29 8.01 7.60
C GLU A 64 0.76 6.73 6.94
N VAL A 65 -0.16 5.77 6.74
CA VAL A 65 0.17 4.52 6.09
C VAL A 65 0.62 4.75 4.65
N SER A 66 -0.05 5.63 3.93
CA SER A 66 0.30 5.85 2.53
C SER A 66 1.71 6.43 2.38
N VAL A 67 2.11 7.30 3.29
CA VAL A 67 3.47 7.84 3.29
C VAL A 67 4.48 6.73 3.57
N GLN A 68 4.22 5.92 4.59
CA GLN A 68 5.11 4.83 4.94
C GLN A 68 5.20 3.79 3.83
N ALA A 69 4.06 3.44 3.24
CA ALA A 69 4.03 2.45 2.18
C ALA A 69 4.74 2.94 0.93
N THR A 70 4.60 4.22 0.61
CA THR A 70 5.30 4.81 -0.54
C THR A 70 6.80 4.75 -0.33
N HIS A 71 7.24 5.02 0.89
CA HIS A 71 8.66 4.94 1.23
C HIS A 71 9.18 3.52 1.09
N LEU A 72 8.43 2.54 1.59
CA LEU A 72 8.81 1.14 1.47
C LEU A 72 8.87 0.68 0.01
N GLU A 73 7.91 1.14 -0.79
CA GLU A 73 7.90 0.84 -2.21
C GLU A 73 9.14 1.39 -2.90
N TYR A 74 9.50 2.61 -2.55
CA TYR A 74 10.68 3.24 -3.12
C TYR A 74 11.94 2.47 -2.74
N GLU A 75 12.07 2.08 -1.49
CA GLU A 75 13.22 1.32 -1.03
C GLU A 75 13.33 -0.01 -1.75
N GLU A 76 12.21 -0.70 -1.95
CA GLU A 76 12.23 -1.96 -2.65
C GLU A 76 12.66 -1.80 -4.09
N ARG A 77 12.16 -0.76 -4.76
CA ARG A 77 12.55 -0.49 -6.14
C ARG A 77 14.03 -0.21 -6.26
N MET A 78 14.56 0.55 -5.34
CA MET A 78 15.99 0.85 -5.35
C MET A 78 16.82 -0.41 -5.11
N GLU A 79 16.36 -1.27 -4.23
CA GLU A 79 17.06 -2.51 -3.95
C GLU A 79 17.05 -3.44 -5.15
N ILE A 80 15.90 -3.57 -5.82
CA ILE A 80 15.78 -4.39 -7.02
C ILE A 80 16.65 -3.82 -8.13
N GLN A 81 16.61 -2.50 -8.32
CA GLN A 81 17.42 -1.85 -9.33
C GLN A 81 18.90 -2.03 -9.06
N LYS A 82 19.29 -1.91 -7.81
CA LYS A 82 20.67 -2.12 -7.41
C LYS A 82 21.13 -3.53 -7.73
N LEU A 83 20.29 -4.51 -7.48
CA LEU A 83 20.62 -5.88 -7.82
C LEU A 83 20.68 -6.10 -9.33
N GLY A 84 19.77 -5.45 -10.07
CA GLY A 84 19.73 -5.56 -11.51
C GLY A 84 20.88 -4.86 -12.20
N ASP A 85 21.33 -3.74 -11.64
CA ASP A 85 22.42 -2.96 -12.20
C ASP A 85 23.77 -3.49 -11.81
N HIS A 86 23.80 -4.37 -10.84
CA HIS A 86 25.06 -4.89 -10.33
C HIS A 86 25.59 -5.94 -11.27
N PRO A 87 26.63 -5.63 -12.02
CA PRO A 87 27.20 -6.66 -12.88
C PRO A 87 27.69 -7.80 -12.02
N ASN A 88 27.46 -9.00 -12.49
CA ASN A 88 27.97 -10.14 -11.77
C ASN A 88 29.47 -10.03 -11.67
N PRO A 89 30.02 -9.96 -10.47
CA PRO A 89 31.46 -9.78 -10.32
C PRO A 89 32.28 -11.00 -10.70
N LEU A 90 31.61 -12.06 -11.00
CA LEU A 90 32.34 -13.26 -11.36
C LEU A 90 32.32 -13.52 -12.87
#